data_8d9555a756de6864bbdf2ad75b998a46
#
_entry.id   8d9555a756de6864bbdf2ad75b998a46
#
_cell.length_a   1.000
_cell.length_b   1.000
_cell.length_c   1.000
_cell.angle_alpha   90.00
_cell.angle_beta   90.00
_cell.angle_gamma   90.00
#
_symmetry.space_group_name_H-M   'P 1'
#
loop_
_entity.id
_entity.type
_entity.pdbx_description
1 polymer ?
#
loop_
_entity_poly.entity_id
_entity_poly.type
_entity_poly.pdbx_seq_one_letter_code
_entity_poly.pdbx_strand_id
1 'polypeptide(L)'
;KDIILKNKVEVFSSNYSLYGDLSRRVMRTLKRFNAEIEVYSIDEAFLDLSNFPDQDVEKVGKEIRDTVLQWTGIPTSIGIAKTKTLSKIANHIAKKKQSGVTSLIGIDNLDPVLEKVEINDVWGVGRQLTKFYQKHGVYNAKQLKNKSNTWIKKSSNVLSSRTAMELKGIPCIN
;
A
#
# COMPACT_ATOMS: atom_id res chain seq x y z
N LYS A 1 -6.21 5.47 -28.97
CA LYS A 1 -6.87 4.80 -30.12
C LYS A 1 -5.84 4.23 -31.09
N ASP A 2 -4.79 4.95 -31.47
CA ASP A 2 -3.82 4.54 -32.49
C ASP A 2 -3.02 3.29 -32.13
N ILE A 3 -2.64 3.12 -30.85
CA ILE A 3 -1.93 1.93 -30.34
C ILE A 3 -2.82 0.67 -30.47
N ILE A 4 -4.11 0.79 -30.14
CA ILE A 4 -5.08 -0.31 -30.20
C ILE A 4 -5.22 -0.79 -31.63
N LEU A 5 -5.44 0.14 -32.57
CA LEU A 5 -5.61 -0.19 -33.98
C LEU A 5 -4.32 -0.73 -34.62
N LYS A 6 -3.17 -0.11 -34.34
CA LYS A 6 -1.86 -0.50 -34.89
C LYS A 6 -1.43 -1.90 -34.44
N ASN A 7 -1.75 -2.29 -33.21
CA ASN A 7 -1.36 -3.57 -32.63
C ASN A 7 -2.51 -4.59 -32.59
N LYS A 8 -3.66 -4.33 -33.23
CA LYS A 8 -4.84 -5.21 -33.25
C LYS A 8 -5.24 -5.69 -31.84
N VAL A 9 -5.23 -4.75 -30.86
CA VAL A 9 -5.56 -5.08 -29.47
C VAL A 9 -7.06 -5.30 -29.34
N GLU A 10 -7.46 -6.48 -28.86
CA GLU A 10 -8.83 -6.79 -28.52
C GLU A 10 -9.23 -6.06 -27.22
N VAL A 11 -10.41 -5.45 -27.23
CA VAL A 11 -10.92 -4.68 -26.08
C VAL A 11 -12.22 -5.31 -25.60
N PHE A 12 -12.23 -5.76 -24.35
CA PHE A 12 -13.38 -6.38 -23.71
C PHE A 12 -13.87 -5.55 -22.52
N SER A 13 -15.15 -5.63 -22.23
CA SER A 13 -15.70 -5.09 -20.98
C SER A 13 -15.30 -5.98 -19.80
N SER A 14 -14.95 -5.36 -18.67
CA SER A 14 -14.62 -6.07 -17.44
C SER A 14 -15.83 -6.84 -16.90
N ASN A 15 -15.65 -8.10 -16.54
CA ASN A 15 -16.67 -8.88 -15.84
C ASN A 15 -16.69 -8.49 -14.35
N TYR A 16 -17.37 -7.39 -14.04
CA TYR A 16 -17.37 -6.82 -12.69
C TYR A 16 -18.01 -7.75 -11.65
N SER A 17 -18.97 -8.56 -12.04
CA SER A 17 -19.61 -9.56 -11.16
C SER A 17 -18.61 -10.64 -10.73
N LEU A 18 -17.79 -11.14 -11.66
CA LEU A 18 -16.72 -12.09 -11.36
C LEU A 18 -15.67 -11.49 -10.43
N TYR A 19 -15.20 -10.27 -10.71
CA TYR A 19 -14.24 -9.56 -9.83
C TYR A 19 -14.79 -9.39 -8.41
N GLY A 20 -16.07 -9.00 -8.29
CA GLY A 20 -16.74 -8.88 -7.00
C GLY A 20 -16.89 -10.21 -6.25
N ASP A 21 -17.13 -11.32 -6.95
CA ASP A 21 -17.19 -12.64 -6.32
C ASP A 21 -15.81 -13.08 -5.81
N LEU A 22 -14.78 -12.97 -6.63
CA LEU A 22 -13.41 -13.30 -6.23
C LEU A 22 -12.91 -12.43 -5.07
N SER A 23 -13.21 -11.13 -5.11
CA SER A 23 -12.94 -10.22 -3.99
C SER A 23 -13.59 -10.70 -2.69
N ARG A 24 -14.90 -11.03 -2.72
CA ARG A 24 -15.59 -11.56 -1.54
C ARG A 24 -14.96 -12.83 -0.99
N ARG A 25 -14.46 -13.73 -1.84
CA ARG A 25 -13.75 -14.95 -1.41
C ARG A 25 -12.46 -14.62 -0.70
N VAL A 26 -11.66 -13.70 -1.26
CA VAL A 26 -10.43 -13.21 -0.60
C VAL A 26 -10.77 -12.58 0.76
N MET A 27 -11.72 -11.64 0.82
CA MET A 27 -12.07 -10.97 2.08
C MET A 27 -12.62 -11.95 3.13
N ARG A 28 -13.37 -13.00 2.73
CA ARG A 28 -13.80 -14.06 3.65
C ARG A 28 -12.63 -14.88 4.18
N THR A 29 -11.63 -15.16 3.34
CA THR A 29 -10.41 -15.86 3.76
C THR A 29 -9.65 -15.02 4.79
N LEU A 30 -9.46 -13.73 4.53
CA LEU A 30 -8.78 -12.80 5.44
C LEU A 30 -9.44 -12.72 6.82
N LYS A 31 -10.77 -12.74 6.90
CA LYS A 31 -11.53 -12.70 8.17
C LYS A 31 -11.22 -13.86 9.13
N ARG A 32 -10.58 -14.94 8.67
CA ARG A 32 -10.25 -16.10 9.52
C ARG A 32 -8.99 -15.90 10.39
N PHE A 33 -8.24 -14.85 10.15
CA PHE A 33 -6.97 -14.60 10.84
C PHE A 33 -7.11 -13.78 12.15
N ASN A 34 -8.32 -13.67 12.73
CA ASN A 34 -8.57 -12.96 13.99
C ASN A 34 -8.01 -11.53 14.02
N ALA A 35 -7.96 -10.87 12.88
CA ALA A 35 -7.54 -9.49 12.72
C ALA A 35 -8.74 -8.64 12.29
N GLU A 36 -8.82 -7.40 12.78
CA GLU A 36 -9.76 -6.45 12.22
C GLU A 36 -9.43 -6.19 10.76
N ILE A 37 -10.45 -6.23 9.90
CA ILE A 37 -10.29 -6.02 8.47
C ILE A 37 -11.03 -4.75 8.03
N GLU A 38 -10.30 -3.87 7.36
CA GLU A 38 -10.84 -2.72 6.65
C GLU A 38 -10.72 -2.99 5.13
N VAL A 39 -11.85 -3.18 4.47
CA VAL A 39 -11.91 -3.34 3.02
C VAL A 39 -11.78 -1.96 2.39
N TYR A 40 -10.63 -1.68 1.77
CA TYR A 40 -10.34 -0.40 1.15
C TYR A 40 -10.86 -0.31 -0.30
N SER A 41 -10.72 -1.41 -1.06
CA SER A 41 -11.21 -1.50 -2.44
C SER A 41 -11.59 -2.95 -2.79
N ILE A 42 -11.95 -3.19 -4.05
CA ILE A 42 -12.25 -4.54 -4.55
C ILE A 42 -11.06 -5.50 -4.46
N ASP A 43 -9.83 -4.98 -4.46
CA ASP A 43 -8.56 -5.71 -4.52
C ASP A 43 -7.60 -5.39 -3.39
N GLU A 44 -8.01 -4.54 -2.44
CA GLU A 44 -7.15 -4.12 -1.33
C GLU A 44 -7.91 -4.10 0.00
N ALA A 45 -7.24 -4.57 1.06
CA ALA A 45 -7.71 -4.49 2.43
C ALA A 45 -6.55 -4.21 3.38
N PHE A 46 -6.84 -3.57 4.51
CA PHE A 46 -5.93 -3.47 5.64
C PHE A 46 -6.37 -4.45 6.72
N LEU A 47 -5.40 -5.09 7.36
CA LEU A 47 -5.60 -5.94 8.52
C LEU A 47 -4.83 -5.36 9.71
N ASP A 48 -5.50 -5.26 10.84
CA ASP A 48 -4.83 -4.90 12.09
C ASP A 48 -4.16 -6.13 12.70
N LEU A 49 -2.83 -6.14 12.71
CA LEU A 49 -2.01 -7.21 13.29
C LEU A 49 -1.45 -6.83 14.67
N SER A 50 -1.96 -5.80 15.32
CA SER A 50 -1.48 -5.34 16.65
C SER A 50 -1.57 -6.41 17.75
N ASN A 51 -2.46 -7.39 17.58
CA ASN A 51 -2.59 -8.53 18.49
C ASN A 51 -1.51 -9.62 18.32
N PHE A 52 -0.64 -9.50 17.29
CA PHE A 52 0.44 -10.46 17.06
C PHE A 52 1.78 -9.87 17.53
N PRO A 53 2.69 -10.70 18.10
CA PRO A 53 4.02 -10.24 18.44
C PRO A 53 4.79 -9.74 17.21
N ASP A 54 5.57 -8.67 17.34
CA ASP A 54 6.32 -8.04 16.25
C ASP A 54 7.23 -9.02 15.48
N GLN A 55 7.84 -9.99 16.18
CA GLN A 55 8.69 -11.01 15.56
C GLN A 55 7.92 -12.01 14.69
N ASP A 56 6.62 -12.15 14.88
CA ASP A 56 5.79 -13.15 14.19
C ASP A 56 5.01 -12.56 13.00
N VAL A 57 4.90 -11.23 12.89
CA VAL A 57 4.04 -10.58 11.88
C VAL A 57 4.43 -10.93 10.45
N GLU A 58 5.71 -11.13 10.15
CA GLU A 58 6.13 -11.52 8.79
C GLU A 58 5.74 -12.99 8.51
N LYS A 59 5.81 -13.88 9.49
CA LYS A 59 5.35 -15.26 9.38
C LYS A 59 3.84 -15.30 9.17
N VAL A 60 3.08 -14.52 9.94
CA VAL A 60 1.63 -14.36 9.78
C VAL A 60 1.30 -13.83 8.38
N GLY A 61 2.03 -12.85 7.89
CA GLY A 61 1.86 -12.33 6.53
C GLY A 61 2.07 -13.40 5.45
N LYS A 62 3.08 -14.26 5.59
CA LYS A 62 3.31 -15.41 4.69
C LYS A 62 2.16 -16.41 4.74
N GLU A 63 1.69 -16.75 5.95
CA GLU A 63 0.57 -17.65 6.15
C GLU A 63 -0.73 -17.11 5.51
N ILE A 64 -1.02 -15.83 5.70
CA ILE A 64 -2.17 -15.15 5.06
C ILE A 64 -2.06 -15.26 3.53
N ARG A 65 -0.91 -14.89 2.96
CA ARG A 65 -0.66 -14.94 1.52
C ARG A 65 -0.87 -16.34 0.94
N ASP A 66 -0.28 -17.34 1.57
CA ASP A 66 -0.32 -18.72 1.09
C ASP A 66 -1.73 -19.31 1.23
N THR A 67 -2.44 -19.00 2.31
CA THR A 67 -3.84 -19.40 2.51
C THR A 67 -4.76 -18.74 1.47
N VAL A 68 -4.60 -17.45 1.19
CA VAL A 68 -5.38 -16.78 0.14
C VAL A 68 -5.13 -17.42 -1.22
N LEU A 69 -3.86 -17.66 -1.57
CA LEU A 69 -3.51 -18.32 -2.83
C LEU A 69 -4.11 -19.72 -2.91
N GLN A 70 -3.97 -20.53 -1.85
CA GLN A 70 -4.47 -21.90 -1.82
C GLN A 70 -5.99 -21.98 -1.97
N TRP A 71 -6.73 -21.08 -1.32
CA TRP A 71 -8.19 -21.16 -1.25
C TRP A 71 -8.91 -20.43 -2.38
N THR A 72 -8.27 -19.42 -2.97
CA THR A 72 -8.90 -18.59 -4.00
C THR A 72 -8.22 -18.66 -5.35
N GLY A 73 -7.01 -19.20 -5.43
CA GLY A 73 -6.16 -19.17 -6.62
C GLY A 73 -5.60 -17.77 -6.95
N ILE A 74 -5.83 -16.75 -6.08
CA ILE A 74 -5.42 -15.36 -6.33
C ILE A 74 -4.10 -15.08 -5.65
N PRO A 75 -3.03 -14.77 -6.41
CA PRO A 75 -1.77 -14.34 -5.82
C PRO A 75 -1.93 -12.93 -5.22
N THR A 76 -1.48 -12.78 -3.97
CA THR A 76 -1.51 -11.50 -3.26
C THR A 76 -0.12 -11.09 -2.84
N SER A 77 0.10 -9.81 -2.59
CA SER A 77 1.29 -9.28 -1.92
C SER A 77 0.90 -8.59 -0.63
N ILE A 78 1.77 -8.69 0.39
CA ILE A 78 1.50 -8.18 1.73
C ILE A 78 2.63 -7.27 2.18
N GLY A 79 2.26 -6.05 2.58
CA GLY A 79 3.16 -5.10 3.22
C GLY A 79 2.75 -4.87 4.66
N ILE A 80 3.69 -4.97 5.60
CA ILE A 80 3.45 -4.86 7.04
C ILE A 80 4.24 -3.68 7.58
N ALA A 81 3.57 -2.78 8.29
CA ALA A 81 4.19 -1.61 8.91
C ALA A 81 3.30 -1.00 10.00
N LYS A 82 3.83 -0.01 10.74
CA LYS A 82 3.13 0.67 11.84
C LYS A 82 1.97 1.57 11.38
N THR A 83 1.90 1.94 10.10
CA THR A 83 0.85 2.82 9.57
C THR A 83 0.38 2.35 8.20
N LYS A 84 -0.82 2.74 7.78
CA LYS A 84 -1.40 2.38 6.48
C LYS A 84 -0.52 2.85 5.31
N THR A 85 0.01 4.08 5.36
CA THR A 85 0.91 4.59 4.32
C THR A 85 2.22 3.80 4.24
N LEU A 86 2.83 3.46 5.37
CA LEU A 86 4.03 2.63 5.39
C LEU A 86 3.75 1.19 4.95
N SER A 87 2.58 0.62 5.29
CA SER A 87 2.20 -0.73 4.81
C SER A 87 1.99 -0.76 3.29
N LYS A 88 1.45 0.31 2.70
CA LYS A 88 1.34 0.44 1.23
C LYS A 88 2.73 0.52 0.57
N ILE A 89 3.70 1.21 1.19
CA ILE A 89 5.10 1.22 0.73
C ILE A 89 5.71 -0.19 0.86
N ALA A 90 5.53 -0.85 2.00
CA ALA A 90 5.98 -2.23 2.18
C ALA A 90 5.38 -3.17 1.12
N ASN A 91 4.08 -3.00 0.81
CA ASN A 91 3.40 -3.77 -0.23
C ASN A 91 3.97 -3.50 -1.64
N HIS A 92 4.26 -2.22 -1.96
CA HIS A 92 4.93 -1.88 -3.22
C HIS A 92 6.29 -2.59 -3.36
N ILE A 93 7.04 -2.70 -2.26
CA ILE A 93 8.30 -3.44 -2.23
C ILE A 93 8.05 -4.94 -2.35
N ALA A 94 7.04 -5.48 -1.64
CA ALA A 94 6.68 -6.89 -1.65
C ALA A 94 6.31 -7.40 -3.07
N LYS A 95 5.64 -6.58 -3.87
CA LYS A 95 5.30 -6.90 -5.28
C LYS A 95 6.53 -7.20 -6.15
N LYS A 96 7.71 -6.66 -5.79
CA LYS A 96 8.97 -6.86 -6.50
C LYS A 96 9.79 -8.02 -5.94
N LYS A 97 9.39 -8.57 -4.77
CA LYS A 97 10.08 -9.69 -4.11
C LYS A 97 9.40 -11.01 -4.44
N GLN A 98 10.19 -12.05 -4.62
CA GLN A 98 9.69 -13.42 -4.87
C GLN A 98 8.80 -13.93 -3.72
N SER A 99 9.11 -13.57 -2.46
CA SER A 99 8.33 -13.93 -1.28
C SER A 99 6.92 -13.31 -1.27
N GLY A 100 6.73 -12.18 -1.97
CA GLY A 100 5.47 -11.42 -1.97
C GLY A 100 5.09 -10.81 -0.62
N VAL A 101 5.98 -10.84 0.38
CA VAL A 101 5.75 -10.28 1.72
C VAL A 101 6.94 -9.38 2.10
N THR A 102 6.64 -8.24 2.72
CA THR A 102 7.66 -7.34 3.27
C THR A 102 7.16 -6.74 4.57
N SER A 103 7.95 -6.86 5.63
CA SER A 103 7.73 -6.16 6.90
C SER A 103 8.72 -5.01 7.06
N LEU A 104 8.22 -3.88 7.54
CA LEU A 104 9.01 -2.72 8.01
C LEU A 104 8.99 -2.61 9.54
N ILE A 105 8.40 -3.58 10.24
CA ILE A 105 8.42 -3.66 11.70
C ILE A 105 9.83 -4.01 12.16
N GLY A 106 10.29 -3.42 13.26
CA GLY A 106 11.63 -3.62 13.82
C GLY A 106 12.76 -2.89 13.10
N ILE A 107 12.46 -2.10 12.05
CA ILE A 107 13.46 -1.27 11.38
C ILE A 107 13.48 0.12 12.03
N ASP A 108 14.55 0.42 12.76
CA ASP A 108 14.69 1.70 13.50
C ASP A 108 14.78 2.91 12.55
N ASN A 109 15.48 2.76 11.43
CA ASN A 109 15.63 3.82 10.46
C ASN A 109 15.06 3.42 9.09
N LEU A 110 13.90 3.98 8.75
CA LEU A 110 13.24 3.76 7.46
C LEU A 110 13.75 4.68 6.33
N ASP A 111 14.61 5.64 6.61
CA ASP A 111 15.08 6.61 5.61
C ASP A 111 15.68 5.97 4.35
N PRO A 112 16.53 4.92 4.44
CA PRO A 112 17.07 4.26 3.25
C PRO A 112 16.00 3.56 2.39
N VAL A 113 14.91 3.12 3.02
CA VAL A 113 13.76 2.53 2.32
C VAL A 113 12.95 3.62 1.63
N LEU A 114 12.61 4.68 2.37
CA LEU A 114 11.77 5.79 1.88
C LEU A 114 12.46 6.63 0.79
N GLU A 115 13.79 6.66 0.77
CA GLU A 115 14.57 7.34 -0.25
C GLU A 115 14.42 6.72 -1.64
N LYS A 116 14.17 5.40 -1.69
CA LYS A 116 13.97 4.63 -2.92
C LYS A 116 12.52 4.65 -3.44
N VAL A 117 11.60 5.23 -2.67
CA VAL A 117 10.18 5.31 -3.04
C VAL A 117 9.91 6.65 -3.68
N GLU A 118 9.61 6.67 -4.98
CA GLU A 118 9.28 7.89 -5.69
C GLU A 118 8.02 8.55 -5.12
N ILE A 119 7.95 9.86 -5.20
CA ILE A 119 6.85 10.65 -4.60
C ILE A 119 5.47 10.28 -5.19
N ASN A 120 5.41 9.88 -6.46
CA ASN A 120 4.19 9.42 -7.12
C ASN A 120 3.71 8.03 -6.67
N ASP A 121 4.60 7.24 -6.04
CA ASP A 121 4.28 5.92 -5.48
C ASP A 121 3.81 6.00 -4.02
N VAL A 122 3.85 7.20 -3.43
CA VAL A 122 3.34 7.42 -2.07
C VAL A 122 1.81 7.47 -2.09
N TRP A 123 1.18 6.68 -1.25
CA TRP A 123 -0.28 6.63 -1.12
C TRP A 123 -0.88 8.00 -0.83
N GLY A 124 -1.91 8.38 -1.58
CA GLY A 124 -2.55 9.69 -1.49
C GLY A 124 -1.87 10.79 -2.33
N VAL A 125 -0.74 10.50 -3.00
CA VAL A 125 -0.07 11.44 -3.88
C VAL A 125 -0.45 11.17 -5.34
N GLY A 126 -1.49 11.87 -5.82
CA GLY A 126 -1.92 11.82 -7.21
C GLY A 126 -1.09 12.75 -8.12
N ARG A 127 -1.38 12.72 -9.42
CA ARG A 127 -0.62 13.46 -10.46
C ARG A 127 -0.41 14.96 -10.15
N GLN A 128 -1.41 15.64 -9.60
CA GLN A 128 -1.32 17.07 -9.28
C GLN A 128 -0.36 17.32 -8.12
N LEU A 129 -0.47 16.51 -7.05
CA LEU A 129 0.42 16.60 -5.91
C LEU A 129 1.86 16.21 -6.28
N THR A 130 2.05 15.20 -7.14
CA THR A 130 3.38 14.85 -7.67
C THR A 130 4.05 16.04 -8.33
N LYS A 131 3.38 16.72 -9.27
CA LYS A 131 3.91 17.92 -9.94
C LYS A 131 4.22 19.04 -8.96
N PHE A 132 3.33 19.24 -8.00
CA PHE A 132 3.51 20.25 -6.95
C PHE A 132 4.75 19.93 -6.09
N TYR A 133 4.87 18.70 -5.60
CA TYR A 133 6.00 18.28 -4.77
C TYR A 133 7.33 18.37 -5.51
N GLN A 134 7.39 17.89 -6.75
CA GLN A 134 8.59 17.97 -7.59
C GLN A 134 9.03 19.42 -7.84
N LYS A 135 8.09 20.34 -8.10
CA LYS A 135 8.38 21.77 -8.22
C LYS A 135 9.01 22.37 -6.96
N HIS A 136 8.75 21.77 -5.80
CA HIS A 136 9.29 22.21 -4.51
C HIS A 136 10.45 21.31 -3.99
N GLY A 137 11.10 20.56 -4.88
CA GLY A 137 12.27 19.74 -4.55
C GLY A 137 11.96 18.51 -3.72
N VAL A 138 10.72 17.95 -3.83
CA VAL A 138 10.33 16.71 -3.15
C VAL A 138 10.09 15.63 -4.20
N TYR A 139 11.02 14.69 -4.31
CA TYR A 139 11.03 13.65 -5.33
C TYR A 139 10.76 12.24 -4.77
N ASN A 140 10.92 12.05 -3.46
CA ASN A 140 10.74 10.74 -2.80
C ASN A 140 10.05 10.86 -1.44
N ALA A 141 9.64 9.71 -0.89
CA ALA A 141 8.92 9.61 0.37
C ALA A 141 9.72 10.15 1.56
N LYS A 142 11.07 9.96 1.60
CA LYS A 142 11.94 10.49 2.65
C LYS A 142 11.91 12.02 2.67
N GLN A 143 11.99 12.65 1.51
CA GLN A 143 11.94 14.11 1.41
C GLN A 143 10.59 14.66 1.86
N LEU A 144 9.47 13.97 1.55
CA LEU A 144 8.15 14.35 2.05
C LEU A 144 8.06 14.17 3.58
N LYS A 145 8.51 13.04 4.12
CA LYS A 145 8.61 12.78 5.58
C LYS A 145 9.31 13.92 6.31
N ASN A 146 10.39 14.46 5.74
CA ASN A 146 11.24 15.47 6.37
C ASN A 146 10.72 16.91 6.21
N LYS A 147 9.65 17.15 5.44
CA LYS A 147 9.04 18.48 5.37
C LYS A 147 8.36 18.86 6.70
N SER A 148 8.41 20.15 7.03
CA SER A 148 7.72 20.65 8.22
C SER A 148 6.21 20.55 8.08
N ASN A 149 5.51 20.31 9.18
CA ASN A 149 4.05 20.26 9.19
C ASN A 149 3.42 21.58 8.70
N THR A 150 4.07 22.72 9.00
CA THR A 150 3.63 24.05 8.54
C THR A 150 3.70 24.16 7.01
N TRP A 151 4.80 23.65 6.40
CA TRP A 151 4.95 23.64 4.96
C TRP A 151 3.88 22.78 4.30
N ILE A 152 3.66 21.56 4.82
CA ILE A 152 2.67 20.63 4.28
C ILE A 152 1.26 21.20 4.38
N LYS A 153 0.87 21.78 5.53
CA LYS A 153 -0.44 22.41 5.72
C LYS A 153 -0.70 23.59 4.78
N LYS A 154 0.31 24.40 4.50
CA LYS A 154 0.20 25.54 3.56
C LYS A 154 0.17 25.09 2.09
N SER A 155 0.77 23.97 1.78
CA SER A 155 1.05 23.52 0.42
C SER A 155 0.05 22.51 -0.12
N SER A 156 -0.78 21.90 0.75
CA SER A 156 -1.62 20.77 0.37
C SER A 156 -2.82 20.59 1.32
N ASN A 157 -3.64 19.60 1.04
CA ASN A 157 -4.84 19.29 1.81
C ASN A 157 -4.55 18.50 3.10
N VAL A 158 -5.60 18.26 3.89
CA VAL A 158 -5.54 17.49 5.15
C VAL A 158 -4.99 16.08 4.93
N LEU A 159 -5.33 15.44 3.82
CA LEU A 159 -4.86 14.09 3.49
C LEU A 159 -3.33 14.04 3.36
N SER A 160 -2.74 15.01 2.67
CA SER A 160 -1.27 15.09 2.53
C SER A 160 -0.56 15.27 3.87
N SER A 161 -1.18 16.02 4.80
CA SER A 161 -0.64 16.16 6.15
C SER A 161 -0.67 14.83 6.90
N ARG A 162 -1.76 14.08 6.79
CA ARG A 162 -1.88 12.74 7.37
C ARG A 162 -0.87 11.76 6.75
N THR A 163 -0.75 11.73 5.42
CA THR A 163 0.26 10.91 4.72
C THR A 163 1.68 11.19 5.24
N ALA A 164 2.06 12.46 5.38
CA ALA A 164 3.39 12.81 5.90
C ALA A 164 3.59 12.42 7.37
N MET A 165 2.54 12.47 8.20
CA MET A 165 2.60 11.96 9.59
C MET A 165 2.75 10.44 9.61
N GLU A 166 2.02 9.73 8.77
CA GLU A 166 2.14 8.27 8.68
C GLU A 166 3.51 7.80 8.17
N LEU A 167 4.16 8.56 7.28
CA LEU A 167 5.56 8.30 6.91
C LEU A 167 6.54 8.44 8.09
N LYS A 168 6.15 9.19 9.13
CA LYS A 168 6.90 9.31 10.40
C LYS A 168 6.55 8.20 11.40
N GLY A 169 5.66 7.28 11.05
CA GLY A 169 5.20 6.20 11.93
C GLY A 169 4.06 6.60 12.88
N ILE A 170 3.38 7.71 12.64
CA ILE A 170 2.25 8.20 13.46
C ILE A 170 0.94 7.83 12.74
N PRO A 171 0.17 6.83 13.24
CA PRO A 171 -1.08 6.42 12.61
C PRO A 171 -2.14 7.53 12.76
N CYS A 172 -2.75 7.94 11.65
CA CYS A 172 -3.75 9.01 11.64
C CYS A 172 -4.74 8.95 10.47
N ILE A 173 -4.65 7.94 9.63
CA ILE A 173 -5.63 7.65 8.58
C ILE A 173 -6.50 6.49 9.05
N ASN A 174 -7.75 6.79 9.36
CA ASN A 174 -8.79 5.83 9.71
C ASN A 174 -9.58 5.46 8.46
#